data_774d26034fec7ec6af0453f13433bad5
#
_entry.id   774d26034fec7ec6af0453f13433bad5
#
_cell.length_a   1.000
_cell.length_b   1.000
_cell.length_c   1.000
_cell.angle_alpha   90.00
_cell.angle_beta   90.00
_cell.angle_gamma   90.00
#
_symmetry.space_group_name_H-M   'P 1'
#
loop_
_entity.id
_entity.type
_entity.pdbx_description
1 polymer ?
#
loop_
_entity_poly.entity_id
_entity_poly.type
_entity_poly.pdbx_seq_one_letter_code
_entity_poly.pdbx_strand_id
1 'polypeptide(L)'
;PTTKRPSVRAQAAERELEALKALASCGWLTTKQIALWVWINSSEHVAVNKAQLVLKRLKEKKEVMARETEAGVTAWILTKGGAERVNVELEATGYRGWAHHGLDLGMFEYGRTMVLNDFLARKRREENVVAVVGKAGLRAGVIKGLEEADGAYAKRNSEGGYTVIGVLAVTNAREALQAKYKALLRLNYQIDLAGDARLTATLRQRTGV
;
A
#
# COMPACT_ATOMS: atom_id res chain seq x y z
N PRO A 1 11.30 -26.05 20.97
CA PRO A 1 11.13 -24.76 21.59
C PRO A 1 9.70 -24.28 21.34
N THR A 2 8.86 -24.35 22.39
CA THR A 2 7.48 -23.86 22.36
C THR A 2 7.52 -22.33 22.33
N THR A 3 7.33 -21.75 21.17
CA THR A 3 7.13 -20.29 21.01
C THR A 3 5.86 -19.90 21.77
N LYS A 4 6.04 -19.24 22.91
CA LYS A 4 4.95 -18.68 23.72
C LYS A 4 4.07 -17.79 22.83
N ARG A 5 2.77 -18.10 22.73
CA ARG A 5 1.82 -17.23 22.00
C ARG A 5 1.93 -15.79 22.55
N PRO A 6 2.09 -14.77 21.68
CA PRO A 6 2.16 -13.39 22.14
C PRO A 6 0.88 -13.02 22.92
N SER A 7 1.02 -12.17 23.93
CA SER A 7 -0.13 -11.71 24.72
C SER A 7 -1.13 -10.95 23.84
N VAL A 8 -2.39 -10.89 24.24
CA VAL A 8 -3.45 -10.14 23.52
C VAL A 8 -3.05 -8.68 23.31
N ARG A 9 -2.36 -8.10 24.32
CA ARG A 9 -1.85 -6.72 24.23
C ARG A 9 -0.74 -6.57 23.19
N ALA A 10 0.18 -7.54 23.11
CA ALA A 10 1.25 -7.56 22.13
C ALA A 10 0.69 -7.70 20.70
N GLN A 11 -0.27 -8.60 20.50
CA GLN A 11 -0.96 -8.76 19.21
C GLN A 11 -1.69 -7.48 18.79
N ALA A 12 -2.34 -6.78 19.72
CA ALA A 12 -3.02 -5.54 19.44
C ALA A 12 -2.03 -4.44 19.02
N ALA A 13 -0.89 -4.32 19.71
CA ALA A 13 0.17 -3.36 19.36
C ALA A 13 0.79 -3.65 17.99
N GLU A 14 1.01 -4.92 17.67
CA GLU A 14 1.47 -5.37 16.34
C GLU A 14 0.49 -4.96 15.23
N ARG A 15 -0.82 -5.18 15.43
CA ARG A 15 -1.84 -4.80 14.44
C ARG A 15 -1.98 -3.28 14.27
N GLU A 16 -1.82 -2.51 15.33
CA GLU A 16 -1.74 -1.06 15.25
C GLU A 16 -0.54 -0.62 14.39
N LEU A 17 0.63 -1.21 14.63
CA LEU A 17 1.85 -0.90 13.89
C LEU A 17 1.73 -1.28 12.40
N GLU A 18 1.16 -2.45 12.10
CA GLU A 18 0.89 -2.88 10.72
C GLU A 18 -0.05 -1.91 9.99
N ALA A 19 -1.08 -1.40 10.66
CA ALA A 19 -1.97 -0.40 10.08
C ALA A 19 -1.24 0.93 9.80
N LEU A 20 -0.37 1.38 10.71
CA LEU A 20 0.45 2.57 10.50
C LEU A 20 1.46 2.38 9.35
N LYS A 21 2.12 1.23 9.26
CA LYS A 21 3.03 0.89 8.15
C LYS A 21 2.31 0.87 6.80
N ALA A 22 1.08 0.33 6.74
CA ALA A 22 0.26 0.36 5.54
C ALA A 22 -0.04 1.80 5.09
N LEU A 23 -0.44 2.66 6.03
CA LEU A 23 -0.69 4.08 5.78
C LEU A 23 0.58 4.81 5.33
N ALA A 24 1.72 4.56 5.96
CA ALA A 24 3.01 5.12 5.56
C ALA A 24 3.36 4.75 4.11
N SER A 25 3.14 3.49 3.74
CA SER A 25 3.44 2.95 2.41
C SER A 25 2.53 3.51 1.31
N CYS A 26 1.24 3.64 1.59
CA CYS A 26 0.22 4.04 0.60
C CYS A 26 -0.08 5.54 0.61
N GLY A 27 0.26 6.23 1.70
CA GLY A 27 -0.08 7.63 1.96
C GLY A 27 -1.44 7.81 2.60
N TRP A 28 -2.46 7.16 2.07
CA TRP A 28 -3.78 7.06 2.68
C TRP A 28 -4.49 5.76 2.29
N LEU A 29 -5.39 5.30 3.14
CA LEU A 29 -6.21 4.10 2.93
C LEU A 29 -7.61 4.29 3.52
N THR A 30 -8.60 3.64 2.92
CA THR A 30 -9.92 3.49 3.54
C THR A 30 -9.89 2.42 4.62
N THR A 31 -10.90 2.39 5.50
CA THR A 31 -11.04 1.33 6.52
C THR A 31 -11.03 -0.07 5.90
N LYS A 32 -11.71 -0.24 4.76
CA LYS A 32 -11.74 -1.52 4.03
C LYS A 32 -10.36 -1.94 3.53
N GLN A 33 -9.61 -1.02 2.95
CA GLN A 33 -8.25 -1.29 2.46
C GLN A 33 -7.30 -1.66 3.60
N ILE A 34 -7.34 -0.94 4.74
CA ILE A 34 -6.57 -1.28 5.94
C ILE A 34 -6.97 -2.68 6.46
N ALA A 35 -8.27 -2.99 6.48
CA ALA A 35 -8.76 -4.30 6.89
C ALA A 35 -8.17 -5.43 6.05
N LEU A 36 -8.21 -5.29 4.73
CA LEU A 36 -7.65 -6.27 3.79
C LEU A 36 -6.12 -6.40 3.92
N TRP A 37 -5.44 -5.30 4.21
CA TRP A 37 -3.99 -5.26 4.36
C TRP A 37 -3.48 -5.93 5.63
N VAL A 38 -4.14 -5.68 6.76
CA VAL A 38 -3.67 -6.13 8.09
C VAL A 38 -4.21 -7.50 8.47
N TRP A 39 -5.46 -7.81 8.11
CA TRP A 39 -6.13 -9.10 8.47
C TRP A 39 -6.30 -10.00 7.26
N ILE A 40 -5.19 -10.36 6.62
CA ILE A 40 -5.15 -11.11 5.36
C ILE A 40 -5.91 -12.46 5.41
N ASN A 41 -5.93 -13.12 6.58
CA ASN A 41 -6.56 -14.42 6.80
C ASN A 41 -7.98 -14.34 7.37
N SER A 42 -8.56 -13.14 7.51
CA SER A 42 -9.94 -12.97 8.03
C SER A 42 -10.91 -12.75 6.88
N SER A 43 -12.20 -13.13 7.09
CA SER A 43 -13.25 -12.68 6.18
C SER A 43 -13.33 -11.15 6.16
N GLU A 44 -13.80 -10.56 5.06
CA GLU A 44 -13.82 -9.10 4.89
C GLU A 44 -14.59 -8.40 6.00
N HIS A 45 -15.78 -8.89 6.35
CA HIS A 45 -16.61 -8.32 7.41
C HIS A 45 -15.88 -8.31 8.78
N VAL A 46 -15.27 -9.42 9.17
CA VAL A 46 -14.50 -9.53 10.42
C VAL A 46 -13.28 -8.62 10.42
N ALA A 47 -12.58 -8.53 9.28
CA ALA A 47 -11.42 -7.67 9.12
C ALA A 47 -11.80 -6.18 9.25
N VAL A 48 -12.92 -5.76 8.64
CA VAL A 48 -13.41 -4.37 8.72
C VAL A 48 -13.77 -3.98 10.15
N ASN A 49 -14.47 -4.84 10.90
CA ASN A 49 -14.79 -4.57 12.29
C ASN A 49 -13.52 -4.42 13.17
N LYS A 50 -12.52 -5.28 12.95
CA LYS A 50 -11.23 -5.18 13.63
C LYS A 50 -10.49 -3.89 13.27
N ALA A 51 -10.49 -3.50 11.98
CA ALA A 51 -9.88 -2.28 11.51
C ALA A 51 -10.50 -1.03 12.14
N GLN A 52 -11.83 -0.99 12.25
CA GLN A 52 -12.54 0.13 12.92
C GLN A 52 -12.09 0.30 14.36
N LEU A 53 -11.96 -0.80 15.13
CA LEU A 53 -11.50 -0.76 16.52
C LEU A 53 -10.04 -0.29 16.64
N VAL A 54 -9.17 -0.72 15.75
CA VAL A 54 -7.76 -0.28 15.73
C VAL A 54 -7.67 1.18 15.34
N LEU A 55 -8.37 1.61 14.29
CA LEU A 55 -8.37 3.00 13.83
C LEU A 55 -8.94 3.97 14.88
N LYS A 56 -9.97 3.56 15.62
CA LYS A 56 -10.49 4.34 16.75
C LYS A 56 -9.39 4.58 17.79
N ARG A 57 -8.67 3.53 18.22
CA ARG A 57 -7.56 3.63 19.19
C ARG A 57 -6.40 4.49 18.66
N LEU A 58 -6.02 4.32 17.40
CA LEU A 58 -4.96 5.12 16.78
C LEU A 58 -5.35 6.60 16.68
N LYS A 59 -6.63 6.89 16.42
CA LYS A 59 -7.16 8.26 16.42
C LYS A 59 -7.13 8.88 17.84
N GLU A 60 -7.51 8.12 18.87
CA GLU A 60 -7.44 8.54 20.28
C GLU A 60 -5.99 8.85 20.70
N LYS A 61 -5.01 8.07 20.20
CA LYS A 61 -3.56 8.31 20.36
C LYS A 61 -3.02 9.45 19.48
N LYS A 62 -3.85 10.06 18.64
CA LYS A 62 -3.47 11.09 17.66
C LYS A 62 -2.39 10.62 16.66
N GLU A 63 -2.33 9.32 16.37
CA GLU A 63 -1.38 8.73 15.41
C GLU A 63 -1.95 8.69 13.98
N VAL A 64 -3.29 8.71 13.85
CA VAL A 64 -4.00 8.82 12.56
C VAL A 64 -5.09 9.87 12.64
N MET A 65 -5.49 10.38 11.47
CA MET A 65 -6.68 11.20 11.33
C MET A 65 -7.53 10.75 10.16
N ALA A 66 -8.83 11.00 10.25
CA ALA A 66 -9.77 10.77 9.16
C ALA A 66 -9.91 12.06 8.33
N ARG A 67 -9.97 11.90 7.03
CA ARG A 67 -10.29 12.95 6.06
C ARG A 67 -11.39 12.44 5.14
N GLU A 68 -12.32 13.31 4.81
CA GLU A 68 -13.30 13.02 3.76
C GLU A 68 -12.68 13.33 2.39
N THR A 69 -12.85 12.42 1.46
CA THR A 69 -12.41 12.60 0.07
C THR A 69 -13.49 13.33 -0.72
N GLU A 70 -13.15 13.87 -1.90
CA GLU A 70 -14.12 14.50 -2.81
C GLU A 70 -15.31 13.59 -3.19
N ALA A 71 -15.10 12.27 -3.11
CA ALA A 71 -16.16 11.28 -3.37
C ALA A 71 -16.96 10.89 -2.10
N GLY A 72 -16.83 11.63 -0.99
CA GLY A 72 -17.53 11.35 0.26
C GLY A 72 -17.06 10.10 1.00
N VAL A 73 -15.89 9.56 0.64
CA VAL A 73 -15.32 8.38 1.28
C VAL A 73 -14.31 8.79 2.36
N THR A 74 -14.40 8.20 3.54
CA THR A 74 -13.43 8.44 4.62
C THR A 74 -12.09 7.78 4.29
N ALA A 75 -11.06 8.60 4.17
CA ALA A 75 -9.65 8.19 4.08
C ALA A 75 -8.95 8.42 5.42
N TRP A 76 -8.10 7.47 5.79
CA TRP A 76 -7.23 7.56 6.96
C TRP A 76 -5.82 7.92 6.50
N ILE A 77 -5.18 8.84 7.22
CA ILE A 77 -3.82 9.31 6.98
C ILE A 77 -3.03 9.31 8.28
N LEU A 78 -1.70 9.21 8.16
CA LEU A 78 -0.81 9.39 9.31
C LEU A 78 -0.81 10.86 9.77
N THR A 79 -0.77 11.05 11.07
CA THR A 79 -0.32 12.30 11.67
C THR A 79 1.20 12.29 11.82
N LYS A 80 1.78 13.40 12.28
CA LYS A 80 3.19 13.46 12.64
C LYS A 80 3.57 12.38 13.65
N GLY A 81 2.77 12.21 14.73
CA GLY A 81 3.02 11.19 15.76
C GLY A 81 2.97 9.76 15.21
N GLY A 82 2.03 9.47 14.29
CA GLY A 82 1.97 8.17 13.62
C GLY A 82 3.18 7.90 12.74
N ALA A 83 3.64 8.90 11.99
CA ALA A 83 4.84 8.80 11.16
C ALA A 83 6.11 8.60 12.00
N GLU A 84 6.26 9.33 13.10
CA GLU A 84 7.37 9.17 14.06
C GLU A 84 7.42 7.75 14.62
N ARG A 85 6.27 7.20 15.04
CA ARG A 85 6.20 5.82 15.55
C ARG A 85 6.64 4.79 14.51
N VAL A 86 6.22 4.94 13.24
CA VAL A 86 6.66 4.04 12.15
C VAL A 86 8.16 4.18 11.92
N ASN A 87 8.70 5.40 11.91
CA ASN A 87 10.12 5.63 11.68
C ASN A 87 11.01 5.03 12.77
N VAL A 88 10.63 5.15 14.04
CA VAL A 88 11.34 4.51 15.17
C VAL A 88 11.41 2.99 14.98
N GLU A 89 10.32 2.37 14.55
CA GLU A 89 10.28 0.94 14.30
C GLU A 89 11.12 0.52 13.08
N LEU A 90 11.10 1.31 12.01
CA LEU A 90 11.92 1.04 10.82
C LEU A 90 13.42 1.15 11.14
N GLU A 91 13.82 2.16 11.90
CA GLU A 91 15.20 2.35 12.34
C GLU A 91 15.67 1.21 13.24
N ALA A 92 14.82 0.72 14.14
CA ALA A 92 15.11 -0.44 14.99
C ALA A 92 15.37 -1.73 14.19
N THR A 93 14.84 -1.82 12.96
CA THR A 93 15.09 -2.94 12.02
C THR A 93 16.26 -2.69 11.07
N GLY A 94 17.01 -1.60 11.26
CA GLY A 94 18.18 -1.24 10.43
C GLY A 94 17.82 -0.50 9.12
N TYR A 95 16.57 -0.10 8.93
CA TYR A 95 16.14 0.71 7.80
C TYR A 95 16.10 2.20 8.18
N ARG A 96 16.48 3.05 7.24
CA ARG A 96 16.28 4.50 7.42
C ARG A 96 14.80 4.80 7.47
N GLY A 97 14.38 5.57 8.48
CA GLY A 97 13.00 6.05 8.58
C GLY A 97 12.59 6.87 7.36
N TRP A 98 11.44 6.55 6.77
CA TRP A 98 10.93 7.18 5.55
C TRP A 98 9.44 7.54 5.64
N ALA A 99 8.77 7.19 6.73
CA ALA A 99 7.35 7.51 6.87
C ALA A 99 7.13 9.03 7.03
N HIS A 100 6.19 9.55 6.26
CA HIS A 100 5.78 10.95 6.31
C HIS A 100 4.31 11.04 6.72
N HIS A 101 3.91 12.18 7.32
CA HIS A 101 2.51 12.44 7.58
C HIS A 101 1.73 12.67 6.28
N GLY A 102 0.46 12.27 6.26
CA GLY A 102 -0.34 12.27 5.04
C GLY A 102 -0.90 13.65 4.62
N LEU A 103 -0.58 14.73 5.33
CA LEU A 103 -1.16 16.06 5.08
C LEU A 103 -0.73 16.65 3.72
N ASP A 104 0.47 16.31 3.25
CA ASP A 104 1.04 16.80 1.98
C ASP A 104 0.75 15.90 0.78
N LEU A 105 0.10 14.77 1.03
CA LEU A 105 -0.31 13.86 -0.03
C LEU A 105 -1.59 14.41 -0.64
N GLY A 106 -1.43 15.19 -1.70
CA GLY A 106 -2.53 15.80 -2.41
C GLY A 106 -3.62 14.79 -2.78
N MET A 107 -4.86 15.11 -2.42
CA MET A 107 -6.05 14.31 -2.73
C MET A 107 -6.41 14.36 -4.23
N PHE A 108 -5.66 15.14 -5.02
CA PHE A 108 -5.93 15.41 -6.45
C PHE A 108 -5.89 14.17 -7.37
N GLU A 109 -5.35 13.06 -6.89
CA GLU A 109 -5.32 11.80 -7.63
C GLU A 109 -6.23 10.74 -7.01
N TYR A 110 -7.34 11.13 -6.39
CA TYR A 110 -8.21 10.23 -5.63
C TYR A 110 -8.53 8.94 -6.38
N GLY A 111 -9.11 9.02 -7.56
CA GLY A 111 -9.53 7.84 -8.32
C GLY A 111 -8.37 6.88 -8.65
N ARG A 112 -7.21 7.43 -9.00
CA ARG A 112 -6.02 6.64 -9.29
C ARG A 112 -5.46 5.95 -8.05
N THR A 113 -5.39 6.68 -6.94
CA THR A 113 -4.90 6.14 -5.67
C THR A 113 -5.84 5.09 -5.09
N MET A 114 -7.18 5.28 -5.23
CA MET A 114 -8.17 4.26 -4.84
C MET A 114 -7.96 2.95 -5.59
N VAL A 115 -7.87 3.01 -6.92
CA VAL A 115 -7.65 1.83 -7.78
C VAL A 115 -6.35 1.11 -7.40
N LEU A 116 -5.28 1.86 -7.19
CA LEU A 116 -4.00 1.33 -6.77
C LEU A 116 -4.09 0.63 -5.41
N ASN A 117 -4.62 1.32 -4.41
CA ASN A 117 -4.68 0.82 -3.04
C ASN A 117 -5.58 -0.41 -2.92
N ASP A 118 -6.70 -0.46 -3.65
CA ASP A 118 -7.55 -1.64 -3.76
C ASP A 118 -6.82 -2.83 -4.38
N PHE A 119 -6.07 -2.59 -5.45
CA PHE A 119 -5.27 -3.61 -6.09
C PHE A 119 -4.18 -4.15 -5.14
N LEU A 120 -3.40 -3.28 -4.53
CA LEU A 120 -2.32 -3.65 -3.61
C LEU A 120 -2.84 -4.38 -2.36
N ALA A 121 -3.96 -3.95 -1.80
CA ALA A 121 -4.59 -4.62 -0.66
C ALA A 121 -5.05 -6.05 -0.99
N ARG A 122 -5.54 -6.28 -2.22
CA ARG A 122 -5.86 -7.64 -2.70
C ARG A 122 -4.60 -8.46 -2.94
N LYS A 123 -3.57 -7.89 -3.58
CA LYS A 123 -2.27 -8.56 -3.80
C LYS A 123 -1.63 -9.00 -2.51
N ARG A 124 -1.72 -8.20 -1.44
CA ARG A 124 -1.21 -8.56 -0.10
C ARG A 124 -1.79 -9.86 0.46
N ARG A 125 -2.95 -10.29 -0.03
CA ARG A 125 -3.64 -11.53 0.39
C ARG A 125 -3.29 -12.76 -0.45
N GLU A 126 -2.57 -12.60 -1.56
CA GLU A 126 -2.11 -13.72 -2.36
C GLU A 126 -0.99 -14.47 -1.62
N GLU A 127 -1.07 -15.79 -1.56
CA GLU A 127 -0.18 -16.65 -0.76
C GLU A 127 1.31 -16.48 -1.12
N ASN A 128 1.60 -16.25 -2.39
CA ASN A 128 2.97 -16.08 -2.87
C ASN A 128 3.49 -14.64 -2.78
N VAL A 129 2.66 -13.67 -2.39
CA VAL A 129 3.08 -12.26 -2.23
C VAL A 129 3.63 -12.05 -0.81
N VAL A 130 4.89 -11.68 -0.73
CA VAL A 130 5.64 -11.53 0.53
C VAL A 130 5.72 -10.08 1.01
N ALA A 131 5.68 -9.13 0.08
CA ALA A 131 5.75 -7.70 0.40
C ALA A 131 4.93 -6.88 -0.60
N VAL A 132 4.42 -5.75 -0.13
CA VAL A 132 3.67 -4.77 -0.94
C VAL A 132 4.10 -3.37 -0.53
N VAL A 133 4.34 -2.50 -1.51
CA VAL A 133 4.76 -1.11 -1.32
C VAL A 133 3.84 -0.21 -2.15
N GLY A 134 3.24 0.78 -1.51
CA GLY A 134 2.44 1.80 -2.16
C GLY A 134 3.26 2.98 -2.67
N LYS A 135 2.58 3.95 -3.28
CA LYS A 135 3.22 5.11 -3.93
C LYS A 135 4.10 5.94 -2.99
N ALA A 136 3.67 6.14 -1.75
CA ALA A 136 4.44 6.91 -0.78
C ALA A 136 5.78 6.22 -0.43
N GLY A 137 5.76 4.90 -0.24
CA GLY A 137 6.97 4.11 -0.02
C GLY A 137 7.93 4.12 -1.20
N LEU A 138 7.42 4.03 -2.43
CA LEU A 138 8.27 4.13 -3.63
C LEU A 138 8.91 5.52 -3.78
N ARG A 139 8.15 6.59 -3.55
CA ARG A 139 8.68 7.96 -3.54
C ARG A 139 9.76 8.18 -2.47
N ALA A 140 9.68 7.47 -1.36
CA ALA A 140 10.71 7.46 -0.33
C ALA A 140 11.95 6.63 -0.69
N GLY A 141 11.98 6.01 -1.88
CA GLY A 141 13.13 5.25 -2.37
C GLY A 141 13.29 3.87 -1.76
N VAL A 142 12.21 3.27 -1.24
CA VAL A 142 12.22 1.91 -0.66
C VAL A 142 12.67 0.87 -1.69
N ILE A 143 12.33 1.08 -2.97
CA ILE A 143 12.78 0.24 -4.09
C ILE A 143 13.37 1.15 -5.17
N LYS A 144 14.67 1.05 -5.39
CA LYS A 144 15.37 1.82 -6.43
C LYS A 144 14.94 1.36 -7.83
N GLY A 145 14.77 2.31 -8.74
CA GLY A 145 14.41 2.07 -10.14
C GLY A 145 12.92 1.89 -10.39
N LEU A 146 12.08 1.90 -9.35
CA LEU A 146 10.62 1.86 -9.46
C LEU A 146 9.93 3.17 -9.04
N GLU A 147 10.66 4.27 -8.94
CA GLU A 147 10.15 5.58 -8.52
C GLU A 147 9.01 6.08 -9.44
N GLU A 148 9.05 5.69 -10.70
CA GLU A 148 8.02 5.99 -11.69
C GLU A 148 6.77 5.11 -11.57
N ALA A 149 6.83 3.96 -10.91
CA ALA A 149 5.66 3.15 -10.65
C ALA A 149 4.72 3.81 -9.63
N ASP A 150 3.45 3.41 -9.61
CA ASP A 150 2.51 3.88 -8.60
C ASP A 150 2.56 3.02 -7.33
N GLY A 151 2.96 1.76 -7.47
CA GLY A 151 3.18 0.82 -6.39
C GLY A 151 4.04 -0.34 -6.85
N ALA A 152 4.34 -1.26 -5.96
CA ALA A 152 5.06 -2.49 -6.26
C ALA A 152 4.67 -3.60 -5.30
N TYR A 153 4.90 -4.84 -5.71
CA TYR A 153 4.84 -5.99 -4.82
C TYR A 153 5.95 -6.99 -5.15
N ALA A 154 6.35 -7.76 -4.14
CA ALA A 154 7.29 -8.86 -4.32
C ALA A 154 6.56 -10.19 -4.14
N LYS A 155 6.75 -11.11 -5.06
CA LYS A 155 6.25 -12.48 -4.94
C LYS A 155 7.39 -13.48 -4.95
N ARG A 156 7.19 -14.60 -4.24
CA ARG A 156 8.12 -15.72 -4.26
C ARG A 156 8.07 -16.39 -5.65
N ASN A 157 9.22 -16.64 -6.24
CA ASN A 157 9.34 -17.40 -7.49
C ASN A 157 9.55 -18.90 -7.21
N SER A 158 9.50 -19.72 -8.28
CA SER A 158 9.68 -21.18 -8.19
C SER A 158 11.08 -21.61 -7.74
N GLU A 159 12.07 -20.73 -7.86
CA GLU A 159 13.48 -20.99 -7.53
C GLU A 159 13.82 -20.60 -6.07
N GLY A 160 12.82 -20.21 -5.27
CA GLY A 160 12.98 -19.79 -3.88
C GLY A 160 13.45 -18.34 -3.68
N GLY A 161 13.67 -17.60 -4.78
CA GLY A 161 13.94 -16.17 -4.76
C GLY A 161 12.68 -15.32 -4.80
N TYR A 162 12.86 -14.01 -5.05
CA TYR A 162 11.77 -13.04 -5.14
C TYR A 162 11.80 -12.30 -6.47
N THR A 163 10.63 -12.09 -7.06
CA THR A 163 10.44 -11.21 -8.20
C THR A 163 9.70 -9.96 -7.75
N VAL A 164 10.28 -8.80 -8.01
CA VAL A 164 9.62 -7.51 -7.75
C VAL A 164 8.88 -7.06 -8.99
N ILE A 165 7.61 -6.72 -8.83
CA ILE A 165 6.70 -6.33 -9.90
C ILE A 165 6.21 -4.92 -9.62
N GLY A 166 6.45 -4.01 -10.57
CA GLY A 166 5.91 -2.65 -10.53
C GLY A 166 4.42 -2.64 -10.84
N VAL A 167 3.69 -1.69 -10.28
CA VAL A 167 2.25 -1.51 -10.51
C VAL A 167 1.99 -0.10 -11.04
N LEU A 168 1.22 -0.01 -12.12
CA LEU A 168 0.66 1.24 -12.63
C LEU A 168 -0.85 1.25 -12.49
N ALA A 169 -1.39 2.28 -11.85
CA ALA A 169 -2.83 2.49 -11.77
C ALA A 169 -3.36 3.10 -13.08
N VAL A 170 -4.34 2.43 -13.67
CA VAL A 170 -4.92 2.79 -14.96
C VAL A 170 -6.34 3.29 -14.77
N THR A 171 -6.52 4.60 -14.75
CA THR A 171 -7.84 5.27 -14.72
C THR A 171 -8.22 5.84 -16.08
N ASN A 172 -7.25 5.94 -16.99
CA ASN A 172 -7.42 6.33 -18.39
C ASN A 172 -6.24 5.83 -19.21
N ALA A 173 -6.34 5.85 -20.54
CA ALA A 173 -5.25 5.42 -21.44
C ALA A 173 -4.56 6.62 -22.12
N ARG A 174 -4.29 7.70 -21.38
CA ARG A 174 -3.63 8.89 -21.91
C ARG A 174 -2.16 8.62 -22.28
N GLU A 175 -1.61 9.45 -23.19
CA GLU A 175 -0.23 9.34 -23.68
C GLU A 175 0.82 9.36 -22.56
N ALA A 176 0.63 10.20 -21.53
CA ALA A 176 1.53 10.27 -20.37
C ALA A 176 1.64 8.91 -19.65
N LEU A 177 0.53 8.17 -19.52
CA LEU A 177 0.54 6.83 -18.91
C LEU A 177 1.21 5.80 -19.84
N GLN A 178 1.02 5.91 -21.16
CA GLN A 178 1.67 5.05 -22.13
C GLN A 178 3.20 5.26 -22.11
N ALA A 179 3.65 6.51 -22.06
CA ALA A 179 5.08 6.86 -21.96
C ALA A 179 5.70 6.28 -20.68
N LYS A 180 5.01 6.42 -19.55
CA LYS A 180 5.43 5.89 -18.25
C LYS A 180 5.54 4.35 -18.27
N TYR A 181 4.55 3.67 -18.83
CA TYR A 181 4.56 2.22 -18.97
C TYR A 181 5.74 1.73 -19.83
N LYS A 182 5.95 2.37 -20.99
CA LYS A 182 7.09 2.07 -21.86
C LYS A 182 8.44 2.32 -21.18
N ALA A 183 8.57 3.39 -20.39
CA ALA A 183 9.79 3.68 -19.65
C ALA A 183 10.13 2.57 -18.63
N LEU A 184 9.14 2.09 -17.87
CA LEU A 184 9.34 1.00 -16.91
C LEU A 184 9.69 -0.33 -17.59
N LEU A 185 9.06 -0.65 -18.72
CA LEU A 185 9.40 -1.86 -19.49
C LEU A 185 10.84 -1.84 -20.02
N ARG A 186 11.36 -0.67 -20.43
CA ARG A 186 12.77 -0.51 -20.88
C ARG A 186 13.79 -0.80 -19.76
N LEU A 187 13.38 -0.67 -18.50
CA LEU A 187 14.20 -1.01 -17.34
C LEU A 187 14.12 -2.51 -16.97
N ASN A 188 13.50 -3.34 -17.82
CA ASN A 188 13.31 -4.78 -17.63
C ASN A 188 12.49 -5.15 -16.37
N TYR A 189 11.67 -4.25 -15.87
CA TYR A 189 10.74 -4.59 -14.79
C TYR A 189 9.49 -5.30 -15.34
N GLN A 190 9.03 -6.29 -14.60
CA GLN A 190 7.66 -6.79 -14.78
C GLN A 190 6.69 -5.75 -14.26
N ILE A 191 5.67 -5.42 -15.04
CA ILE A 191 4.69 -4.38 -14.69
C ILE A 191 3.28 -4.98 -14.72
N ASP A 192 2.58 -4.82 -13.60
CA ASP A 192 1.17 -5.14 -13.50
C ASP A 192 0.32 -3.87 -13.61
N LEU A 193 -0.87 -4.00 -14.16
CA LEU A 193 -1.78 -2.88 -14.40
C LEU A 193 -3.00 -3.00 -13.47
N ALA A 194 -3.13 -2.04 -12.56
CA ALA A 194 -4.26 -1.92 -11.66
C ALA A 194 -5.33 -1.02 -12.29
N GLY A 195 -6.50 -1.56 -12.60
CA GLY A 195 -7.59 -0.78 -13.20
C GLY A 195 -8.68 -1.63 -13.82
N ASP A 196 -9.60 -0.99 -14.53
CA ASP A 196 -10.62 -1.65 -15.31
C ASP A 196 -10.01 -2.51 -16.43
N ALA A 197 -10.57 -3.70 -16.67
CA ALA A 197 -10.04 -4.66 -17.64
C ALA A 197 -9.98 -4.09 -19.07
N ARG A 198 -10.94 -3.27 -19.47
CA ARG A 198 -10.97 -2.66 -20.81
C ARG A 198 -9.88 -1.59 -20.96
N LEU A 199 -9.69 -0.76 -19.93
CA LEU A 199 -8.66 0.27 -19.93
C LEU A 199 -7.26 -0.35 -19.94
N THR A 200 -7.03 -1.40 -19.15
CA THR A 200 -5.74 -2.10 -19.10
C THR A 200 -5.42 -2.80 -20.41
N ALA A 201 -6.42 -3.45 -21.05
CA ALA A 201 -6.27 -4.04 -22.38
C ALA A 201 -5.94 -2.98 -23.44
N THR A 202 -6.66 -1.84 -23.42
CA THR A 202 -6.39 -0.72 -24.34
C THR A 202 -4.97 -0.18 -24.18
N LEU A 203 -4.47 -0.05 -22.93
CA LEU A 203 -3.11 0.40 -22.69
C LEU A 203 -2.07 -0.58 -23.27
N ARG A 204 -2.24 -1.88 -23.02
CA ARG A 204 -1.35 -2.92 -23.58
C ARG A 204 -1.33 -2.87 -25.11
N GLN A 205 -2.49 -2.84 -25.75
CA GLN A 205 -2.59 -2.76 -27.21
C GLN A 205 -1.86 -1.53 -27.79
N ARG A 206 -2.03 -0.36 -27.18
CA ARG A 206 -1.38 0.90 -27.63
C ARG A 206 0.11 0.95 -27.37
N THR A 207 0.63 0.14 -26.47
CA THR A 207 2.06 0.06 -26.13
C THR A 207 2.78 -1.06 -26.86
N GLY A 208 2.06 -1.96 -27.52
CA GLY A 208 2.62 -3.10 -28.26
C GLY A 208 3.12 -4.23 -27.36
N VAL A 209 2.50 -4.41 -26.17
CA VAL A 209 2.85 -5.42 -25.16
C VAL A 209 1.64 -6.29 -24.87
#